data_430663849a427b997d3ce06eaa1fc7a8
#
_entry.id   430663849a427b997d3ce06eaa1fc7a8
#
_cell.length_a   1.000
_cell.length_b   1.000
_cell.length_c   1.000
_cell.angle_alpha   90.00
_cell.angle_beta   90.00
_cell.angle_gamma   90.00
#
_symmetry.space_group_name_H-M   'P 1'
#
loop_
_entity.id
_entity.type
_entity.pdbx_description
1 polymer ?
#
loop_
_entity_poly.entity_id
_entity_poly.type
_entity_poly.pdbx_seq_one_letter_code
_entity_poly.pdbx_strand_id
1 'polypeptide(L)'
;MIAERATPTSLTKVADIPRRDAAIAHLRSVDPVLAHLIDAHPDFDPRAWLAELPPMDAFGALVFQVMGQQLSVRATRSLLLRLEERFGGRLPTPADLLAASPEDLHRIGLSRRKVATLRAVADRFIDGRLSADALQKLPDQEIEARLTTISGIGPWTVQGFLIIAFSREDVVLPGDLALRKIIQHTYRLDHRPDPDEVLQLAERWRPYRSLAVAYLFQAAFENGKSRWSSGRRSHDSRGAHPS
;
A
#
# COMPACT_ATOMS: atom_id res chain seq x y z
N MET A 1 17.06 25.86 -27.19
CA MET A 1 16.20 25.97 -26.00
C MET A 1 16.14 24.58 -25.36
N ILE A 2 16.86 24.40 -24.26
CA ILE A 2 16.99 23.13 -23.55
C ILE A 2 15.79 23.07 -22.60
N ALA A 3 14.91 22.09 -22.82
CA ALA A 3 13.76 21.84 -21.94
C ALA A 3 14.28 21.47 -20.56
N GLU A 4 13.95 22.27 -19.58
CA GLU A 4 14.21 22.09 -18.17
C GLU A 4 13.51 20.80 -17.70
N ARG A 5 14.31 19.80 -17.33
CA ARG A 5 13.80 18.54 -16.77
C ARG A 5 13.19 18.86 -15.41
N ALA A 6 11.87 18.77 -15.34
CA ALA A 6 11.17 18.77 -14.06
C ALA A 6 11.71 17.59 -13.20
N THR A 7 12.36 17.93 -12.12
CA THR A 7 12.83 16.99 -11.10
C THR A 7 11.61 16.28 -10.50
N PRO A 8 11.58 14.93 -10.41
CA PRO A 8 10.48 14.23 -9.77
C PRO A 8 10.42 14.68 -8.31
N THR A 9 9.27 15.19 -7.90
CA THR A 9 8.99 15.55 -6.51
C THR A 9 9.11 14.29 -5.68
N SER A 10 10.21 14.16 -4.95
CA SER A 10 10.47 13.05 -4.05
C SER A 10 9.33 12.94 -3.03
N LEU A 11 8.60 11.81 -3.02
CA LEU A 11 7.56 11.49 -2.04
C LEU A 11 8.12 11.29 -0.62
N THR A 12 9.41 11.47 -0.44
CA THR A 12 10.11 11.36 0.84
C THR A 12 10.28 12.73 1.51
N LYS A 13 9.19 13.43 1.82
CA LYS A 13 9.23 14.39 2.93
C LYS A 13 8.90 13.58 4.19
N VAL A 14 9.91 13.47 5.06
CA VAL A 14 9.75 13.06 6.47
C VAL A 14 8.55 13.83 7.02
N ALA A 15 7.51 13.10 7.43
CA ALA A 15 6.34 13.69 8.06
C ALA A 15 6.84 14.59 9.20
N ASP A 16 6.31 15.80 9.27
CA ASP A 16 6.66 16.82 10.25
C ASP A 16 6.66 16.18 11.65
N ILE A 17 7.83 16.05 12.28
CA ILE A 17 8.01 15.32 13.55
C ILE A 17 6.97 15.72 14.60
N PRO A 18 6.67 17.04 14.81
CA PRO A 18 5.64 17.49 15.75
C PRO A 18 4.24 16.91 15.44
N ARG A 19 3.91 16.74 14.16
CA ARG A 19 2.62 16.20 13.74
C ARG A 19 2.50 14.69 13.98
N ARG A 20 3.61 13.99 13.84
CA ARG A 20 3.69 12.55 14.17
C ARG A 20 3.51 12.31 15.66
N ASP A 21 4.17 13.11 16.52
CA ASP A 21 4.05 12.97 17.96
C ASP A 21 2.63 13.26 18.45
N ALA A 22 1.95 14.24 17.87
CA ALA A 22 0.54 14.52 18.15
C ALA A 22 -0.37 13.35 17.74
N ALA A 23 -0.11 12.73 16.58
CA ALA A 23 -0.85 11.56 16.11
C ALA A 23 -0.65 10.35 17.04
N ILE A 24 0.58 10.08 17.45
CA ILE A 24 0.93 9.02 18.41
C ILE A 24 0.23 9.25 19.74
N ALA A 25 0.32 10.46 20.30
CA ALA A 25 -0.31 10.82 21.56
C ALA A 25 -1.84 10.64 21.49
N HIS A 26 -2.47 11.06 20.39
CA HIS A 26 -3.90 10.86 20.16
C HIS A 26 -4.26 9.37 20.14
N LEU A 27 -3.61 8.57 19.30
CA LEU A 27 -3.92 7.14 19.16
C LEU A 27 -3.74 6.38 20.48
N ARG A 28 -2.72 6.73 21.28
CA ARG A 28 -2.52 6.18 22.62
C ARG A 28 -3.67 6.52 23.58
N SER A 29 -4.22 7.71 23.47
CA SER A 29 -5.26 8.19 24.39
C SER A 29 -6.64 7.57 24.10
N VAL A 30 -6.91 7.24 22.84
CA VAL A 30 -8.24 6.78 22.40
C VAL A 30 -8.36 5.26 22.23
N ASP A 31 -7.23 4.54 22.18
CA ASP A 31 -7.25 3.10 21.94
C ASP A 31 -6.13 2.37 22.69
N PRO A 32 -6.47 1.60 23.75
CA PRO A 32 -5.47 0.90 24.56
C PRO A 32 -4.72 -0.21 23.78
N VAL A 33 -5.32 -0.78 22.73
CA VAL A 33 -4.65 -1.76 21.88
C VAL A 33 -3.58 -1.08 21.05
N LEU A 34 -3.89 0.07 20.44
CA LEU A 34 -2.91 0.87 19.71
C LEU A 34 -1.83 1.43 20.65
N ALA A 35 -2.18 1.83 21.88
CA ALA A 35 -1.18 2.26 22.88
C ALA A 35 -0.14 1.16 23.10
N HIS A 36 -0.57 -0.08 23.30
CA HIS A 36 0.33 -1.23 23.46
C HIS A 36 1.20 -1.48 22.22
N LEU A 37 0.63 -1.39 21.02
CA LEU A 37 1.39 -1.55 19.78
C LEU A 37 2.43 -0.45 19.57
N ILE A 38 2.08 0.79 19.88
CA ILE A 38 2.98 1.93 19.80
C ILE A 38 4.14 1.77 20.78
N ASP A 39 3.86 1.34 22.01
CA ASP A 39 4.88 1.11 23.03
C ASP A 39 5.82 -0.05 22.67
N ALA A 40 5.30 -1.07 22.01
CA ALA A 40 6.09 -2.20 21.52
C ALA A 40 7.00 -1.83 20.32
N HIS A 41 6.68 -0.74 19.60
CA HIS A 41 7.39 -0.33 18.38
C HIS A 41 7.73 1.16 18.37
N PRO A 42 8.57 1.64 19.31
CA PRO A 42 8.85 3.08 19.47
C PRO A 42 9.53 3.71 18.25
N ASP A 43 10.36 2.94 17.55
CA ASP A 43 11.14 3.39 16.38
C ASP A 43 10.44 3.07 15.04
N PHE A 44 9.18 2.61 15.07
CA PHE A 44 8.47 2.23 13.86
C PHE A 44 8.23 3.44 12.95
N ASP A 45 8.79 3.40 11.74
CA ASP A 45 8.43 4.34 10.67
C ASP A 45 7.35 3.73 9.79
N PRO A 46 6.11 4.26 9.80
CA PRO A 46 5.00 3.74 9.02
C PRO A 46 5.21 3.81 7.50
N ARG A 47 6.23 4.55 7.05
CA ARG A 47 6.55 4.73 5.64
C ARG A 47 7.85 4.06 5.21
N ALA A 48 8.61 3.44 6.13
CA ALA A 48 9.90 2.80 5.82
C ALA A 48 9.81 1.79 4.66
N TRP A 49 8.70 1.05 4.56
CA TRP A 49 8.46 0.09 3.48
C TRP A 49 8.38 0.73 2.09
N LEU A 50 8.03 2.02 1.98
CA LEU A 50 8.02 2.75 0.71
C LEU A 50 9.41 2.99 0.17
N ALA A 51 10.43 3.09 1.04
CA ALA A 51 11.82 3.23 0.63
C ALA A 51 12.36 1.98 -0.10
N GLU A 52 11.68 0.85 0.05
CA GLU A 52 12.00 -0.40 -0.63
C GLU A 52 11.33 -0.53 -2.01
N LEU A 53 10.48 0.43 -2.38
CA LEU A 53 9.83 0.51 -3.67
C LEU A 53 10.57 1.50 -4.59
N PRO A 54 10.46 1.35 -5.92
CA PRO A 54 10.98 2.34 -6.83
C PRO A 54 10.33 3.71 -6.60
N PRO A 55 11.06 4.80 -6.83
CA PRO A 55 10.46 6.13 -6.83
C PRO A 55 9.27 6.18 -7.79
N MET A 56 8.13 6.67 -7.30
CA MET A 56 6.91 6.72 -8.09
C MET A 56 6.16 8.03 -7.88
N ASP A 57 5.56 8.51 -8.95
CA ASP A 57 4.59 9.58 -8.94
C ASP A 57 3.16 9.04 -8.67
N ALA A 58 2.16 9.90 -8.78
CA ALA A 58 0.77 9.49 -8.59
C ALA A 58 0.32 8.42 -9.61
N PHE A 59 0.80 8.48 -10.85
CA PHE A 59 0.51 7.45 -11.85
C PHE A 59 1.15 6.11 -11.46
N GLY A 60 2.43 6.12 -11.09
CA GLY A 60 3.14 4.95 -10.60
C GLY A 60 2.47 4.33 -9.37
N ALA A 61 1.95 5.14 -8.45
CA ALA A 61 1.20 4.66 -7.29
C ALA A 61 -0.11 3.94 -7.69
N LEU A 62 -0.84 4.43 -8.69
CA LEU A 62 -1.99 3.71 -9.25
C LEU A 62 -1.57 2.41 -9.93
N VAL A 63 -0.48 2.43 -10.71
CA VAL A 63 0.09 1.22 -11.31
C VAL A 63 0.39 0.18 -10.23
N PHE A 64 1.10 0.57 -9.16
CA PHE A 64 1.42 -0.30 -8.03
C PHE A 64 0.16 -0.88 -7.39
N GLN A 65 -0.86 -0.06 -7.11
CA GLN A 65 -2.11 -0.51 -6.49
C GLN A 65 -2.88 -1.50 -7.37
N VAL A 66 -3.02 -1.23 -8.66
CA VAL A 66 -3.68 -2.15 -9.60
C VAL A 66 -2.92 -3.48 -9.71
N MET A 67 -1.58 -3.43 -9.75
CA MET A 67 -0.74 -4.62 -9.78
C MET A 67 -0.88 -5.45 -8.50
N GLY A 68 -0.99 -4.80 -7.34
CA GLY A 68 -1.10 -5.45 -6.03
C GLY A 68 -2.44 -6.13 -5.74
N GLN A 69 -3.49 -5.84 -6.51
CA GLN A 69 -4.81 -6.46 -6.29
C GLN A 69 -4.72 -7.99 -6.24
N GLN A 70 -5.27 -8.58 -5.16
CA GLN A 70 -5.31 -10.04 -4.94
C GLN A 70 -3.93 -10.73 -4.91
N LEU A 71 -2.86 -9.99 -4.64
CA LEU A 71 -1.51 -10.53 -4.52
C LEU A 71 -0.95 -10.27 -3.13
N SER A 72 0.00 -11.12 -2.71
CA SER A 72 0.83 -10.82 -1.54
C SER A 72 1.81 -9.68 -1.86
N VAL A 73 2.29 -8.99 -0.84
CA VAL A 73 3.31 -7.92 -0.98
C VAL A 73 4.53 -8.44 -1.76
N ARG A 74 5.00 -9.66 -1.44
CA ARG A 74 6.14 -10.28 -2.13
C ARG A 74 5.86 -10.50 -3.63
N ALA A 75 4.68 -11.01 -3.97
CA ALA A 75 4.30 -11.23 -5.37
C ALA A 75 4.18 -9.90 -6.12
N THR A 76 3.61 -8.87 -5.49
CA THR A 76 3.50 -7.53 -6.07
C THR A 76 4.87 -6.93 -6.34
N ARG A 77 5.83 -7.04 -5.40
CA ARG A 77 7.21 -6.57 -5.61
C ARG A 77 7.91 -7.29 -6.76
N SER A 78 7.78 -8.63 -6.84
CA SER A 78 8.37 -9.39 -7.94
C SER A 78 7.79 -9.00 -9.30
N LEU A 79 6.50 -8.65 -9.35
CA LEU A 79 5.82 -8.20 -10.55
C LEU A 79 6.28 -6.78 -10.92
N LEU A 80 6.44 -5.91 -9.93
CA LEU A 80 6.92 -4.54 -10.11
C LEU A 80 8.34 -4.51 -10.69
N LEU A 81 9.26 -5.31 -10.14
CA LEU A 81 10.64 -5.43 -10.65
C LEU A 81 10.67 -5.85 -12.13
N ARG A 82 9.83 -6.83 -12.52
CA ARG A 82 9.73 -7.23 -13.94
C ARG A 82 9.17 -6.13 -14.82
N LEU A 83 8.25 -5.32 -14.28
CA LEU A 83 7.72 -4.15 -15.00
C LEU A 83 8.82 -3.10 -15.19
N GLU A 84 9.60 -2.79 -14.16
CA GLU A 84 10.74 -1.86 -14.24
C GLU A 84 11.78 -2.34 -15.26
N GLU A 85 12.17 -3.62 -15.18
CA GLU A 85 13.13 -4.22 -16.12
C GLU A 85 12.66 -4.06 -17.59
N ARG A 86 11.37 -4.30 -17.86
CA ARG A 86 10.78 -4.12 -19.19
C ARG A 86 10.87 -2.68 -19.69
N PHE A 87 10.86 -1.69 -18.78
CA PHE A 87 10.89 -0.27 -19.13
C PHE A 87 12.23 0.42 -18.78
N GLY A 88 13.33 -0.36 -18.81
CA GLY A 88 14.69 0.18 -18.67
C GLY A 88 15.06 0.64 -17.26
N GLY A 89 14.59 -0.05 -16.22
CA GLY A 89 14.93 0.21 -14.81
C GLY A 89 14.12 1.33 -14.17
N ARG A 90 12.96 1.66 -14.73
CA ARG A 90 12.02 2.65 -14.19
C ARG A 90 10.58 2.17 -14.34
N LEU A 91 9.68 2.76 -13.58
CA LEU A 91 8.25 2.55 -13.83
C LEU A 91 7.83 3.19 -15.17
N PRO A 92 6.86 2.56 -15.87
CA PRO A 92 6.35 3.10 -17.12
C PRO A 92 5.59 4.41 -16.88
N THR A 93 5.74 5.33 -17.82
CA THR A 93 4.86 6.49 -17.97
C THR A 93 3.51 6.06 -18.57
N PRO A 94 2.47 6.92 -18.53
CA PRO A 94 1.22 6.66 -19.25
C PRO A 94 1.44 6.34 -20.73
N ALA A 95 2.31 7.09 -21.41
CA ALA A 95 2.64 6.87 -22.82
C ALA A 95 3.32 5.51 -23.06
N ASP A 96 4.23 5.10 -22.18
CA ASP A 96 4.90 3.79 -22.28
C ASP A 96 3.87 2.63 -22.19
N LEU A 97 2.91 2.71 -21.25
CA LEU A 97 1.89 1.68 -21.11
C LEU A 97 0.94 1.59 -22.30
N LEU A 98 0.64 2.71 -22.93
CA LEU A 98 -0.19 2.74 -24.13
C LEU A 98 0.55 2.22 -25.36
N ALA A 99 1.86 2.51 -25.46
CA ALA A 99 2.70 2.04 -26.56
C ALA A 99 3.06 0.55 -26.46
N ALA A 100 3.10 -0.01 -25.25
CA ALA A 100 3.38 -1.43 -25.05
C ALA A 100 2.22 -2.30 -25.55
N SER A 101 2.56 -3.43 -26.20
CA SER A 101 1.53 -4.40 -26.59
C SER A 101 0.91 -5.08 -25.36
N PRO A 102 -0.38 -5.42 -25.38
CA PRO A 102 -0.99 -6.21 -24.33
C PRO A 102 -0.25 -7.53 -24.05
N GLU A 103 0.29 -8.17 -25.07
CA GLU A 103 1.06 -9.41 -25.00
C GLU A 103 2.35 -9.23 -24.21
N ASP A 104 3.06 -8.11 -24.38
CA ASP A 104 4.26 -7.80 -23.62
C ASP A 104 3.93 -7.64 -22.13
N LEU A 105 2.85 -6.93 -21.81
CA LEU A 105 2.39 -6.75 -20.44
C LEU A 105 1.91 -8.07 -19.80
N HIS A 106 1.34 -8.98 -20.61
CA HIS A 106 1.00 -10.33 -20.14
C HIS A 106 2.23 -11.18 -19.82
N ARG A 107 3.31 -11.08 -20.63
CA ARG A 107 4.57 -11.80 -20.36
C ARG A 107 5.23 -11.39 -19.05
N ILE A 108 5.01 -10.17 -18.59
CA ILE A 108 5.45 -9.71 -17.28
C ILE A 108 4.68 -10.43 -16.15
N GLY A 109 3.47 -10.92 -16.43
CA GLY A 109 2.59 -11.60 -15.48
C GLY A 109 1.34 -10.81 -15.11
N LEU A 110 1.01 -9.76 -15.85
CA LEU A 110 -0.23 -9.00 -15.67
C LEU A 110 -1.41 -9.77 -16.29
N SER A 111 -2.51 -9.90 -15.54
CA SER A 111 -3.75 -10.46 -16.10
C SER A 111 -4.36 -9.52 -17.14
N ARG A 112 -5.19 -10.04 -18.03
CA ARG A 112 -5.92 -9.25 -19.04
C ARG A 112 -6.69 -8.09 -18.41
N ARG A 113 -7.35 -8.34 -17.28
CA ARG A 113 -8.08 -7.32 -16.54
C ARG A 113 -7.16 -6.20 -16.04
N LYS A 114 -6.01 -6.55 -15.43
CA LYS A 114 -5.03 -5.53 -14.97
C LYS A 114 -4.48 -4.71 -16.12
N VAL A 115 -4.13 -5.34 -17.23
CA VAL A 115 -3.67 -4.63 -18.44
C VAL A 115 -4.74 -3.65 -18.93
N ALA A 116 -5.99 -4.07 -19.05
CA ALA A 116 -7.09 -3.19 -19.46
C ALA A 116 -7.28 -2.01 -18.50
N THR A 117 -7.25 -2.27 -17.18
CA THR A 117 -7.36 -1.21 -16.15
C THR A 117 -6.20 -0.22 -16.24
N LEU A 118 -4.95 -0.71 -16.34
CA LEU A 118 -3.76 0.15 -16.43
C LEU A 118 -3.80 1.04 -17.68
N ARG A 119 -4.21 0.50 -18.83
CA ARG A 119 -4.36 1.28 -20.06
C ARG A 119 -5.47 2.32 -19.92
N ALA A 120 -6.61 1.99 -19.32
CA ALA A 120 -7.68 2.95 -19.06
C ALA A 120 -7.28 4.07 -18.10
N VAL A 121 -6.39 3.80 -17.13
CA VAL A 121 -5.78 4.83 -16.28
C VAL A 121 -4.84 5.70 -17.11
N ALA A 122 -3.94 5.08 -17.89
CA ALA A 122 -2.98 5.78 -18.72
C ALA A 122 -3.66 6.72 -19.74
N ASP A 123 -4.72 6.29 -20.41
CA ASP A 123 -5.53 7.12 -21.32
C ASP A 123 -6.00 8.39 -20.63
N ARG A 124 -6.52 8.29 -19.38
CA ARG A 124 -7.03 9.45 -18.65
C ARG A 124 -5.95 10.42 -18.16
N PHE A 125 -4.72 9.93 -17.98
CA PHE A 125 -3.59 10.81 -17.72
C PHE A 125 -3.10 11.52 -18.99
N ILE A 126 -3.13 10.84 -20.14
CA ILE A 126 -2.71 11.42 -21.43
C ILE A 126 -3.70 12.48 -21.92
N ASP A 127 -5.01 12.22 -21.81
CA ASP A 127 -6.04 13.15 -22.29
C ASP A 127 -6.40 14.26 -21.27
N GLY A 128 -5.73 14.27 -20.10
CA GLY A 128 -5.90 15.30 -19.07
C GLY A 128 -7.14 15.16 -18.19
N ARG A 129 -7.95 14.10 -18.35
CA ARG A 129 -9.07 13.80 -17.43
C ARG A 129 -8.61 13.48 -16.02
N LEU A 130 -7.36 13.00 -15.87
CA LEU A 130 -6.67 12.83 -14.59
C LEU A 130 -5.34 13.55 -14.63
N SER A 131 -5.01 14.25 -13.54
CA SER A 131 -3.67 14.76 -13.27
C SER A 131 -3.36 14.68 -11.78
N ALA A 132 -2.09 14.44 -11.44
CA ALA A 132 -1.65 14.34 -10.05
C ALA A 132 -1.99 15.61 -9.26
N ASP A 133 -1.68 16.78 -9.82
CA ASP A 133 -1.89 18.09 -9.17
C ASP A 133 -3.39 18.38 -8.93
N ALA A 134 -4.25 17.99 -9.87
CA ALA A 134 -5.68 18.17 -9.71
C ALA A 134 -6.23 17.22 -8.64
N LEU A 135 -5.85 15.94 -8.67
CA LEU A 135 -6.29 14.95 -7.70
C LEU A 135 -5.84 15.31 -6.28
N GLN A 136 -4.59 15.75 -6.10
CA GLN A 136 -4.06 16.08 -4.77
C GLN A 136 -4.86 17.16 -4.04
N LYS A 137 -5.50 18.07 -4.78
CA LYS A 137 -6.29 19.20 -4.25
C LYS A 137 -7.73 18.81 -3.89
N LEU A 138 -8.20 17.64 -4.30
CA LEU A 138 -9.56 17.20 -4.07
C LEU A 138 -9.71 16.53 -2.70
N PRO A 139 -10.92 16.57 -2.13
CA PRO A 139 -11.32 15.71 -1.02
C PRO A 139 -11.24 14.22 -1.42
N ASP A 140 -10.94 13.36 -0.46
CA ASP A 140 -10.76 11.91 -0.69
C ASP A 140 -11.99 11.26 -1.34
N GLN A 141 -13.19 11.68 -0.94
CA GLN A 141 -14.45 11.20 -1.51
C GLN A 141 -14.59 11.54 -3.00
N GLU A 142 -14.15 12.74 -3.42
CA GLU A 142 -14.18 13.11 -4.82
C GLU A 142 -13.15 12.34 -5.64
N ILE A 143 -11.97 12.08 -5.07
CA ILE A 143 -10.95 11.22 -5.69
C ILE A 143 -11.52 9.82 -5.88
N GLU A 144 -12.16 9.26 -4.85
CA GLU A 144 -12.79 7.94 -4.93
C GLU A 144 -13.87 7.90 -6.00
N ALA A 145 -14.79 8.87 -6.01
CA ALA A 145 -15.85 8.95 -7.02
C ALA A 145 -15.29 9.01 -8.45
N ARG A 146 -14.20 9.75 -8.68
CA ARG A 146 -13.57 9.85 -10.01
C ARG A 146 -12.84 8.57 -10.41
N LEU A 147 -12.02 8.01 -9.52
CA LEU A 147 -11.20 6.86 -9.86
C LEU A 147 -12.02 5.57 -9.98
N THR A 148 -13.08 5.40 -9.21
CA THR A 148 -13.95 4.21 -9.29
C THR A 148 -14.80 4.14 -10.57
N THR A 149 -14.88 5.23 -11.35
CA THR A 149 -15.43 5.17 -12.72
C THR A 149 -14.57 4.34 -13.69
N ILE A 150 -13.32 4.04 -13.32
CA ILE A 150 -12.42 3.24 -14.13
C ILE A 150 -12.67 1.76 -13.82
N SER A 151 -13.03 0.98 -14.83
CA SER A 151 -13.22 -0.47 -14.65
C SER A 151 -11.97 -1.12 -14.06
N GLY A 152 -12.15 -1.85 -12.96
CA GLY A 152 -11.07 -2.51 -12.24
C GLY A 152 -10.45 -1.69 -11.10
N ILE A 153 -10.87 -0.45 -10.89
CA ILE A 153 -10.53 0.34 -9.70
C ILE A 153 -11.74 0.36 -8.76
N GLY A 154 -11.56 -0.17 -7.57
CA GLY A 154 -12.53 -0.11 -6.49
C GLY A 154 -12.04 0.72 -5.30
N PRO A 155 -12.90 0.92 -4.26
CA PRO A 155 -12.56 1.70 -3.08
C PRO A 155 -11.23 1.31 -2.44
N TRP A 156 -10.95 0.01 -2.29
CA TRP A 156 -9.68 -0.49 -1.75
C TRP A 156 -8.45 0.03 -2.52
N THR A 157 -8.51 0.04 -3.85
CA THR A 157 -7.42 0.55 -4.70
C THR A 157 -7.22 2.04 -4.50
N VAL A 158 -8.31 2.80 -4.38
CA VAL A 158 -8.26 4.25 -4.14
C VAL A 158 -7.72 4.56 -2.76
N GLN A 159 -8.17 3.85 -1.73
CA GLN A 159 -7.68 4.01 -0.35
C GLN A 159 -6.16 3.80 -0.26
N GLY A 160 -5.66 2.71 -0.85
CA GLY A 160 -4.21 2.48 -0.95
C GLY A 160 -3.47 3.56 -1.75
N PHE A 161 -4.05 4.03 -2.83
CA PHE A 161 -3.51 5.15 -3.61
C PHE A 161 -3.41 6.45 -2.80
N LEU A 162 -4.44 6.81 -2.04
CA LEU A 162 -4.46 8.00 -1.18
C LEU A 162 -3.32 7.98 -0.14
N ILE A 163 -3.08 6.82 0.46
CA ILE A 163 -2.00 6.63 1.44
C ILE A 163 -0.64 6.77 0.78
N ILE A 164 -0.43 6.12 -0.38
CA ILE A 164 0.88 6.05 -1.02
C ILE A 164 1.22 7.33 -1.77
N ALA A 165 0.32 7.81 -2.64
CA ALA A 165 0.57 8.95 -3.50
C ALA A 165 0.50 10.29 -2.76
N PHE A 166 -0.49 10.45 -1.89
CA PHE A 166 -0.80 11.74 -1.27
C PHE A 166 -0.56 11.80 0.24
N SER A 167 -0.08 10.70 0.83
CA SER A 167 0.21 10.65 2.28
C SER A 167 -1.00 11.04 3.13
N ARG A 168 -2.22 10.70 2.68
CA ARG A 168 -3.43 11.01 3.43
C ARG A 168 -3.40 10.33 4.80
N GLU A 169 -3.64 11.11 5.85
CA GLU A 169 -3.51 10.65 7.24
C GLU A 169 -4.76 9.96 7.77
N ASP A 170 -5.91 10.25 7.18
CA ASP A 170 -7.21 9.79 7.69
C ASP A 170 -7.90 8.79 6.74
N VAL A 171 -7.17 7.75 6.34
CA VAL A 171 -7.67 6.68 5.48
C VAL A 171 -7.64 5.35 6.21
N VAL A 172 -8.71 4.56 6.06
CA VAL A 172 -8.80 3.16 6.47
C VAL A 172 -9.22 2.31 5.29
N LEU A 173 -8.86 1.03 5.29
CA LEU A 173 -9.17 0.05 4.25
C LEU A 173 -10.19 -0.98 4.79
N PRO A 174 -11.48 -0.65 4.94
CA PRO A 174 -12.43 -1.52 5.63
C PRO A 174 -12.67 -2.84 4.89
N GLY A 175 -12.55 -2.84 3.57
CA GLY A 175 -12.67 -4.04 2.73
C GLY A 175 -11.41 -4.90 2.67
N ASP A 176 -10.28 -4.47 3.26
CA ASP A 176 -9.03 -5.24 3.21
C ASP A 176 -9.09 -6.48 4.10
N LEU A 177 -8.98 -7.66 3.46
CA LEU A 177 -9.09 -8.93 4.17
C LEU A 177 -7.95 -9.15 5.18
N ALA A 178 -6.74 -8.67 4.89
CA ALA A 178 -5.62 -8.79 5.80
C ALA A 178 -5.83 -7.90 7.03
N LEU A 179 -6.23 -6.64 6.83
CA LEU A 179 -6.55 -5.73 7.92
C LEU A 179 -7.66 -6.28 8.83
N ARG A 180 -8.75 -6.80 8.25
CA ARG A 180 -9.86 -7.40 9.00
C ARG A 180 -9.41 -8.61 9.85
N LYS A 181 -8.52 -9.46 9.32
CA LYS A 181 -7.92 -10.57 10.08
C LYS A 181 -6.99 -10.07 11.20
N ILE A 182 -6.23 -9.03 10.91
CA ILE A 182 -5.33 -8.41 11.91
C ILE A 182 -6.17 -7.82 13.05
N ILE A 183 -7.22 -7.07 12.73
CA ILE A 183 -8.14 -6.50 13.73
C ILE A 183 -8.76 -7.62 14.57
N GLN A 184 -9.31 -8.66 13.95
CA GLN A 184 -9.87 -9.81 14.68
C GLN A 184 -8.89 -10.35 15.72
N HIS A 185 -7.64 -10.60 15.30
CA HIS A 185 -6.62 -11.19 16.17
C HIS A 185 -6.17 -10.23 17.26
N THR A 186 -5.87 -8.98 16.88
CA THR A 186 -5.28 -7.98 17.79
C THR A 186 -6.28 -7.49 18.85
N TYR A 187 -7.55 -7.34 18.46
CA TYR A 187 -8.65 -6.95 19.38
C TYR A 187 -9.34 -8.15 20.01
N ARG A 188 -8.89 -9.39 19.71
CA ARG A 188 -9.44 -10.65 20.23
C ARG A 188 -10.95 -10.79 20.00
N LEU A 189 -11.40 -10.40 18.80
CA LEU A 189 -12.80 -10.54 18.42
C LEU A 189 -13.14 -12.01 18.14
N ASP A 190 -14.33 -12.43 18.50
CA ASP A 190 -14.86 -13.79 18.28
C ASP A 190 -15.13 -14.08 16.80
N HIS A 191 -15.35 -13.04 16.00
CA HIS A 191 -15.52 -13.12 14.55
C HIS A 191 -14.61 -12.12 13.81
N ARG A 192 -14.48 -12.32 12.50
CA ARG A 192 -13.77 -11.36 11.64
C ARG A 192 -14.71 -10.19 11.34
N PRO A 193 -14.34 -8.95 11.75
CA PRO A 193 -15.22 -7.81 11.58
C PRO A 193 -15.54 -7.59 10.10
N ASP A 194 -16.77 -7.21 9.79
CA ASP A 194 -17.16 -6.78 8.47
C ASP A 194 -16.65 -5.33 8.17
N PRO A 195 -16.81 -4.80 6.96
CA PRO A 195 -16.33 -3.47 6.63
C PRO A 195 -16.93 -2.35 7.49
N ASP A 196 -18.20 -2.45 7.88
CA ASP A 196 -18.89 -1.43 8.67
C ASP A 196 -18.39 -1.46 10.12
N GLU A 197 -18.14 -2.64 10.68
CA GLU A 197 -17.53 -2.80 12.00
C GLU A 197 -16.10 -2.24 12.04
N VAL A 198 -15.32 -2.41 10.94
CA VAL A 198 -13.99 -1.78 10.82
C VAL A 198 -14.12 -0.26 10.80
N LEU A 199 -15.10 0.30 10.08
CA LEU A 199 -15.33 1.75 10.04
C LEU A 199 -15.72 2.27 11.43
N GLN A 200 -16.62 1.60 12.15
CA GLN A 200 -17.03 1.95 13.51
C GLN A 200 -15.84 1.92 14.48
N LEU A 201 -15.02 0.87 14.42
CA LEU A 201 -13.80 0.78 15.23
C LEU A 201 -12.85 1.96 14.92
N ALA A 202 -12.66 2.28 13.63
CA ALA A 202 -11.72 3.27 13.16
C ALA A 202 -12.16 4.73 13.40
N GLU A 203 -13.41 4.99 13.78
CA GLU A 203 -13.88 6.36 14.07
C GLU A 203 -13.08 7.01 15.21
N ARG A 204 -12.72 6.24 16.24
CA ARG A 204 -11.92 6.76 17.37
C ARG A 204 -10.50 7.16 16.98
N TRP A 205 -9.96 6.63 15.86
CA TRP A 205 -8.59 6.92 15.41
C TRP A 205 -8.48 8.21 14.61
N ARG A 206 -9.61 8.83 14.22
CA ARG A 206 -9.59 10.10 13.48
C ARG A 206 -8.83 11.18 14.23
N PRO A 207 -8.07 12.01 13.51
CA PRO A 207 -7.86 12.05 12.06
C PRO A 207 -6.63 11.26 11.59
N TYR A 208 -6.17 10.25 12.36
CA TYR A 208 -4.91 9.54 12.12
C TYR A 208 -5.10 8.06 11.79
N ARG A 209 -6.20 7.73 11.08
CA ARG A 209 -6.56 6.33 10.75
C ARG A 209 -5.48 5.61 9.96
N SER A 210 -4.77 6.29 9.06
CA SER A 210 -3.68 5.69 8.27
C SER A 210 -2.52 5.23 9.15
N LEU A 211 -2.18 6.00 10.20
CA LEU A 211 -1.14 5.62 11.17
C LEU A 211 -1.57 4.43 12.03
N ALA A 212 -2.83 4.42 12.48
CA ALA A 212 -3.40 3.29 13.24
C ALA A 212 -3.32 1.98 12.42
N VAL A 213 -3.72 2.03 11.15
CA VAL A 213 -3.63 0.90 10.21
C VAL A 213 -2.19 0.44 10.03
N ALA A 214 -1.23 1.36 9.93
CA ALA A 214 0.19 1.02 9.80
C ALA A 214 0.73 0.26 11.02
N TYR A 215 0.38 0.66 12.23
CA TYR A 215 0.75 -0.07 13.46
C TYR A 215 0.14 -1.46 13.51
N LEU A 216 -1.12 -1.62 13.09
CA LEU A 216 -1.78 -2.92 13.01
C LEU A 216 -1.06 -3.86 12.03
N PHE A 217 -0.69 -3.38 10.85
CA PHE A 217 0.08 -4.18 9.89
C PHE A 217 1.47 -4.53 10.43
N GLN A 218 2.17 -3.60 11.11
CA GLN A 218 3.49 -3.84 11.69
C GLN A 218 3.45 -5.01 12.67
N ALA A 219 2.52 -5.00 13.60
CA ALA A 219 2.34 -6.09 14.58
C ALA A 219 2.11 -7.45 13.92
N ALA A 220 1.38 -7.50 12.81
CA ALA A 220 1.14 -8.74 12.08
C ALA A 220 2.39 -9.25 11.34
N PHE A 221 3.22 -8.36 10.79
CA PHE A 221 4.47 -8.75 10.11
C PHE A 221 5.47 -9.37 11.08
N GLU A 222 5.61 -8.86 12.28
CA GLU A 222 6.51 -9.41 13.30
C GLU A 222 6.03 -10.78 13.81
N ASN A 223 4.75 -10.92 14.09
CA ASN A 223 4.15 -12.21 14.46
C ASN A 223 4.32 -13.27 13.35
N GLY A 224 4.28 -12.85 12.07
CA GLY A 224 4.59 -13.70 10.91
C GLY A 224 6.05 -14.14 10.87
N LYS A 225 6.99 -13.25 11.17
CA LYS A 225 8.44 -13.57 11.21
C LYS A 225 8.79 -14.52 12.37
N SER A 226 8.18 -14.35 13.55
CA SER A 226 8.40 -15.22 14.71
C SER A 226 7.90 -16.66 14.47
N ARG A 227 6.80 -16.84 13.76
CA ARG A 227 6.30 -18.17 13.37
C ARG A 227 7.19 -18.88 12.34
N TRP A 228 7.92 -18.12 11.49
CA TRP A 228 8.84 -18.67 10.50
C TRP A 228 10.19 -19.07 11.10
N SER A 229 10.67 -18.35 12.12
CA SER A 229 11.91 -18.67 12.81
C SER A 229 11.79 -19.88 13.75
N SER A 230 10.60 -20.12 14.31
CA SER A 230 10.35 -21.28 15.19
C SER A 230 10.15 -22.60 14.42
N GLY A 231 9.87 -22.57 13.12
CA GLY A 231 9.69 -23.78 12.29
C GLY A 231 10.97 -24.38 11.70
N ARG A 232 12.15 -23.80 11.96
CA ARG A 232 13.44 -24.27 11.41
C ARG A 232 14.43 -24.85 12.45
N ARG A 233 13.95 -25.33 13.60
CA ARG A 233 14.81 -26.00 14.58
C ARG A 233 14.23 -27.34 14.99
N SER A 234 14.18 -28.31 14.09
CA SER A 234 14.09 -29.72 14.41
C SER A 234 14.23 -30.62 13.18
N HIS A 235 15.38 -30.58 12.50
CA HIS A 235 15.75 -31.68 11.61
C HIS A 235 17.26 -31.64 11.37
N ASP A 236 18.07 -31.81 12.44
CA ASP A 236 19.41 -32.26 12.29
C ASP A 236 19.92 -32.83 13.65
N SER A 237 19.50 -34.03 13.95
CA SER A 237 20.21 -34.91 14.91
C SER A 237 19.57 -36.31 14.92
N ARG A 238 19.84 -37.10 13.89
CA ARG A 238 19.86 -38.58 14.01
C ARG A 238 20.71 -39.17 12.87
N GLY A 239 21.81 -39.79 13.25
CA GLY A 239 22.47 -40.75 12.37
C GLY A 239 23.98 -40.74 12.37
N ALA A 240 24.60 -40.81 13.51
CA ALA A 240 25.96 -41.39 13.61
C ALA A 240 25.80 -42.68 14.40
N HIS A 241 25.85 -43.85 13.76
CA HIS A 241 26.18 -45.12 14.37
C HIS A 241 27.53 -45.54 13.86
N PRO A 242 28.47 -45.91 14.75
CA PRO A 242 29.73 -46.54 14.39
C PRO A 242 29.56 -48.06 14.33
N SER A 243 30.12 -48.69 13.34
CA SER A 243 30.65 -50.07 13.37
C SER A 243 31.65 -50.25 12.25
#